data_cb4cd95436f770ca7893da461cd071df
#
_entry.id   cb4cd95436f770ca7893da461cd071df
#
_cell.length_a   1.000
_cell.length_b   1.000
_cell.length_c   1.000
_cell.angle_alpha   90.00
_cell.angle_beta   90.00
_cell.angle_gamma   90.00
#
_symmetry.space_group_name_H-M   'P 1'
#
loop_
_entity.id
_entity.type
_entity.pdbx_description
1 polymer ?
#
loop_
_entity_poly.entity_id
_entity_poly.type
_entity_poly.pdbx_seq_one_letter_code
_entity_poly.pdbx_strand_id
1 'polypeptide(L)'
;MDWHADWATAKAVVLTASPLCSTADREKVSQLFAALGVTSIWVKDHPALFVMRSIAMLVNEGCEAVLHDIATEQDIDSAMKYGVNYPQGPFQWATQIGYTQILNTLENLYRIYGEERYRPSLYLRKKVALQSIHHADEETEAQTLKQAG
;
A
#
# COMPACT_ATOMS: atom_id res chain seq x y z
N MET A 1 -12.13 5.43 -1.59
CA MET A 1 -11.03 6.16 -2.26
C MET A 1 -9.77 5.32 -2.17
N ASP A 2 -9.03 5.19 -3.27
CA ASP A 2 -7.81 4.40 -3.35
C ASP A 2 -6.59 5.20 -2.81
N TRP A 3 -5.48 4.50 -2.56
CA TRP A 3 -4.25 5.12 -2.07
C TRP A 3 -3.61 6.05 -3.11
N HIS A 4 -2.95 7.11 -2.64
CA HIS A 4 -2.16 8.03 -3.43
C HIS A 4 -0.87 8.40 -2.69
N ALA A 5 0.24 8.49 -3.43
CA ALA A 5 1.57 8.75 -2.83
C ALA A 5 1.70 10.16 -2.25
N ASP A 6 1.12 11.16 -2.91
CA ASP A 6 1.15 12.56 -2.48
C ASP A 6 -0.16 13.27 -2.87
N TRP A 7 -0.99 13.52 -1.88
CA TRP A 7 -2.28 14.17 -2.06
C TRP A 7 -2.16 15.65 -2.46
N ALA A 8 -1.06 16.31 -2.13
CA ALA A 8 -0.86 17.72 -2.47
C ALA A 8 -0.64 17.93 -3.97
N THR A 9 -0.10 16.94 -4.66
CA THR A 9 0.19 16.98 -6.10
C THR A 9 -0.73 16.09 -6.94
N ALA A 10 -1.73 15.49 -6.31
CA ALA A 10 -2.65 14.56 -6.96
C ALA A 10 -3.45 15.26 -8.08
N LYS A 11 -3.32 14.76 -9.32
CA LYS A 11 -4.11 15.21 -10.47
C LYS A 11 -5.35 14.35 -10.73
N ALA A 12 -5.38 13.17 -10.16
CA ALA A 12 -6.49 12.22 -10.28
C ALA A 12 -6.68 11.44 -8.98
N VAL A 13 -7.91 11.03 -8.72
CA VAL A 13 -8.28 10.17 -7.59
C VAL A 13 -9.10 8.99 -8.09
N VAL A 14 -8.79 7.79 -7.61
CA VAL A 14 -9.58 6.60 -7.89
C VAL A 14 -10.63 6.44 -6.80
N LEU A 15 -11.89 6.37 -7.22
CA LEU A 15 -13.06 6.31 -6.36
C LEU A 15 -13.87 5.04 -6.66
N THR A 16 -14.52 4.54 -5.64
CA THR A 16 -15.58 3.54 -5.77
C THR A 16 -16.80 3.99 -4.97
N ALA A 17 -17.93 3.40 -5.28
CA ALA A 17 -19.15 3.68 -4.56
C ALA A 17 -19.88 2.37 -4.23
N SER A 18 -20.49 2.34 -3.06
CA SER A 18 -21.44 1.29 -2.69
C SER A 18 -22.58 1.20 -3.74
N PRO A 19 -23.17 0.02 -3.95
CA PRO A 19 -24.36 -0.14 -4.78
C PRO A 19 -25.54 0.75 -4.36
N LEU A 20 -25.55 1.23 -3.11
CA LEU A 20 -26.57 2.13 -2.57
C LEU A 20 -26.33 3.61 -2.93
N CYS A 21 -25.18 3.95 -3.46
CA CYS A 21 -24.84 5.32 -3.84
C CYS A 21 -25.54 5.71 -5.15
N SER A 22 -26.28 6.80 -5.11
CA SER A 22 -26.98 7.31 -6.31
C SER A 22 -26.00 7.94 -7.32
N THR A 23 -26.44 8.02 -8.58
CA THR A 23 -25.69 8.75 -9.63
C THR A 23 -25.48 10.21 -9.24
N ALA A 24 -26.50 10.85 -8.66
CA ALA A 24 -26.42 12.25 -8.23
C ALA A 24 -25.36 12.47 -7.15
N ASP A 25 -25.18 11.51 -6.24
CA ASP A 25 -24.11 11.61 -5.21
C ASP A 25 -22.73 11.47 -5.82
N ARG A 26 -22.57 10.56 -6.82
CA ARG A 26 -21.30 10.44 -7.56
C ARG A 26 -20.97 11.73 -8.31
N GLU A 27 -21.96 12.35 -8.94
CA GLU A 27 -21.78 13.64 -9.63
C GLU A 27 -21.35 14.74 -8.67
N LYS A 28 -21.99 14.86 -7.50
CA LYS A 28 -21.57 15.83 -6.47
C LYS A 28 -20.13 15.64 -6.01
N VAL A 29 -19.73 14.38 -5.77
CA VAL A 29 -18.35 14.05 -5.40
C VAL A 29 -17.38 14.38 -6.53
N SER A 30 -17.74 14.08 -7.78
CA SER A 30 -16.92 14.42 -8.95
C SER A 30 -16.76 15.93 -9.10
N GLN A 31 -17.83 16.70 -8.90
CA GLN A 31 -17.80 18.18 -8.92
C GLN A 31 -16.91 18.74 -7.82
N LEU A 32 -16.93 18.16 -6.61
CA LEU A 32 -16.05 18.57 -5.51
C LEU A 32 -14.58 18.39 -5.89
N PHE A 33 -14.19 17.22 -6.40
CA PHE A 33 -12.80 16.98 -6.83
C PHE A 33 -12.42 17.87 -8.03
N ALA A 34 -13.32 18.07 -8.97
CA ALA A 34 -13.10 18.97 -10.11
C ALA A 34 -12.84 20.41 -9.66
N ALA A 35 -13.56 20.91 -8.64
CA ALA A 35 -13.34 22.23 -8.06
C ALA A 35 -11.95 22.35 -7.39
N LEU A 36 -11.35 21.24 -6.96
CA LEU A 36 -9.98 21.15 -6.45
C LEU A 36 -8.94 20.90 -7.55
N GLY A 37 -9.32 20.88 -8.82
CA GLY A 37 -8.44 20.59 -9.94
C GLY A 37 -8.04 19.11 -10.07
N VAL A 38 -8.78 18.20 -9.42
CA VAL A 38 -8.50 16.77 -9.38
C VAL A 38 -9.53 16.00 -10.22
N THR A 39 -9.06 15.11 -11.11
CA THR A 39 -9.95 14.26 -11.91
C THR A 39 -10.41 13.04 -11.11
N SER A 40 -11.72 12.79 -11.09
CA SER A 40 -12.30 11.59 -10.47
C SER A 40 -12.35 10.42 -11.46
N ILE A 41 -11.77 9.28 -11.11
CA ILE A 41 -11.80 8.03 -11.86
C ILE A 41 -12.64 7.03 -11.08
N TRP A 42 -13.84 6.71 -11.57
CA TRP A 42 -14.75 5.77 -10.91
C TRP A 42 -14.47 4.35 -11.37
N VAL A 43 -14.26 3.46 -10.41
CA VAL A 43 -14.02 2.03 -10.63
C VAL A 43 -15.09 1.20 -9.89
N LYS A 44 -15.22 -0.07 -10.28
CA LYS A 44 -16.06 -1.02 -9.55
C LYS A 44 -15.51 -1.25 -8.16
N ASP A 45 -16.39 -1.52 -7.22
CA ASP A 45 -16.03 -1.86 -5.85
C ASP A 45 -15.40 -3.26 -5.81
N HIS A 46 -14.09 -3.27 -5.56
CA HIS A 46 -13.30 -4.47 -5.40
C HIS A 46 -12.36 -4.32 -4.19
N PRO A 47 -12.07 -5.41 -3.47
CA PRO A 47 -11.12 -5.39 -2.36
C PRO A 47 -9.78 -4.76 -2.77
N ALA A 48 -9.28 -3.84 -1.94
CA ALA A 48 -8.05 -3.06 -2.11
C ALA A 48 -8.03 -2.14 -3.35
N LEU A 49 -9.16 -1.99 -4.05
CA LEU A 49 -9.30 -1.18 -5.26
C LEU A 49 -8.23 -1.49 -6.32
N PHE A 50 -7.64 -0.49 -6.97
CA PHE A 50 -6.69 -0.68 -8.07
C PHE A 50 -5.25 -0.40 -7.67
N VAL A 51 -4.97 0.79 -7.15
CA VAL A 51 -3.59 1.25 -6.86
C VAL A 51 -2.98 0.45 -5.71
N MET A 52 -3.67 0.38 -4.57
CA MET A 52 -3.20 -0.36 -3.41
C MET A 52 -2.98 -1.84 -3.72
N ARG A 53 -3.90 -2.48 -4.46
CA ARG A 53 -3.75 -3.87 -4.89
C ARG A 53 -2.50 -4.06 -5.74
N SER A 54 -2.28 -3.19 -6.74
CA SER A 54 -1.12 -3.28 -7.64
C SER A 54 0.19 -3.11 -6.88
N ILE A 55 0.28 -2.11 -6.02
CA ILE A 55 1.48 -1.88 -5.21
C ILE A 55 1.74 -3.04 -4.24
N ALA A 56 0.71 -3.53 -3.55
CA ALA A 56 0.86 -4.65 -2.63
C ALA A 56 1.40 -5.91 -3.33
N MET A 57 0.93 -6.20 -4.54
CA MET A 57 1.45 -7.32 -5.34
C MET A 57 2.88 -7.09 -5.79
N LEU A 58 3.23 -5.88 -6.27
CA LEU A 58 4.62 -5.57 -6.66
C LEU A 58 5.59 -5.69 -5.48
N VAL A 59 5.19 -5.22 -4.31
CA VAL A 59 5.97 -5.39 -3.07
C VAL A 59 6.13 -6.87 -2.73
N ASN A 60 5.05 -7.65 -2.85
CA ASN A 60 5.08 -9.08 -2.55
C ASN A 60 6.04 -9.85 -3.45
N GLU A 61 6.00 -9.61 -4.77
CA GLU A 61 6.92 -10.21 -5.73
C GLU A 61 8.38 -9.78 -5.47
N GLY A 62 8.60 -8.51 -5.13
CA GLY A 62 9.90 -8.02 -4.69
C GLY A 62 10.39 -8.74 -3.43
N CYS A 63 9.51 -8.95 -2.45
CA CYS A 63 9.82 -9.70 -1.23
C CYS A 63 10.17 -11.18 -1.53
N GLU A 64 9.51 -11.82 -2.49
CA GLU A 64 9.87 -13.18 -2.92
C GLU A 64 11.26 -13.21 -3.58
N ALA A 65 11.58 -12.21 -4.42
CA ALA A 65 12.91 -12.12 -5.03
C ALA A 65 14.03 -11.95 -3.98
N VAL A 66 13.80 -11.14 -2.94
CA VAL A 66 14.74 -10.99 -1.81
C VAL A 66 14.82 -12.28 -1.00
N LEU A 67 13.69 -12.95 -0.75
CA LEU A 67 13.64 -14.21 0.00
C LEU A 67 14.50 -15.32 -0.66
N HIS A 68 14.58 -15.30 -1.97
CA HIS A 68 15.33 -16.28 -2.78
C HIS A 68 16.74 -15.78 -3.18
N ASP A 69 17.25 -14.72 -2.55
CA ASP A 69 18.58 -14.14 -2.81
C ASP A 69 18.83 -13.78 -4.29
N ILE A 70 17.76 -13.44 -5.04
CA ILE A 70 17.87 -13.04 -6.45
C ILE A 70 18.42 -11.60 -6.56
N ALA A 71 17.95 -10.69 -5.71
CA ALA A 71 18.36 -9.29 -5.68
C ALA A 71 18.09 -8.67 -4.31
N THR A 72 18.77 -7.55 -4.00
CA THR A 72 18.46 -6.75 -2.80
C THR A 72 17.23 -5.86 -3.01
N GLU A 73 16.63 -5.35 -1.91
CA GLU A 73 15.54 -4.36 -1.99
C GLU A 73 15.92 -3.16 -2.86
N GLN A 74 17.19 -2.68 -2.72
CA GLN A 74 17.70 -1.53 -3.47
C GLN A 74 17.87 -1.82 -4.96
N ASP A 75 18.33 -3.03 -5.31
CA ASP A 75 18.45 -3.45 -6.71
C ASP A 75 17.09 -3.56 -7.39
N ILE A 76 16.08 -4.11 -6.68
CA ILE A 76 14.71 -4.21 -7.18
C ILE A 76 14.11 -2.82 -7.39
N ASP A 77 14.25 -1.92 -6.41
CA ASP A 77 13.78 -0.53 -6.55
C ASP A 77 14.46 0.18 -7.73
N SER A 78 15.75 -0.01 -7.91
CA SER A 78 16.52 0.54 -9.04
C SER A 78 16.08 -0.04 -10.38
N ALA A 79 15.89 -1.36 -10.45
CA ALA A 79 15.43 -2.03 -11.67
C ALA A 79 14.02 -1.55 -12.08
N MET A 80 13.10 -1.38 -11.14
CA MET A 80 11.75 -0.89 -11.43
C MET A 80 11.75 0.59 -11.86
N LYS A 81 12.60 1.43 -11.26
CA LYS A 81 12.72 2.84 -11.64
C LYS A 81 13.34 3.01 -13.03
N TYR A 82 14.47 2.35 -13.28
CA TYR A 82 15.25 2.57 -14.50
C TYR A 82 14.89 1.60 -15.64
N GLY A 83 14.40 0.40 -15.32
CA GLY A 83 14.03 -0.60 -16.32
C GLY A 83 12.62 -0.42 -16.88
N VAL A 84 11.65 -0.02 -16.03
CA VAL A 84 10.24 0.15 -16.42
C VAL A 84 9.68 1.55 -16.17
N ASN A 85 10.55 2.50 -15.81
CA ASN A 85 10.25 3.92 -15.64
C ASN A 85 9.17 4.20 -14.58
N TYR A 86 9.18 3.46 -13.48
CA TYR A 86 8.32 3.76 -12.33
C TYR A 86 8.83 4.99 -11.57
N PRO A 87 7.95 5.83 -11.01
CA PRO A 87 8.37 7.02 -10.26
C PRO A 87 9.11 6.65 -8.97
N GLN A 88 8.79 5.50 -8.39
CA GLN A 88 9.42 4.95 -7.19
C GLN A 88 9.50 3.42 -7.30
N GLY A 89 10.40 2.81 -6.53
CA GLY A 89 10.47 1.37 -6.42
C GLY A 89 9.43 0.79 -5.44
N PRO A 90 9.18 -0.53 -5.52
CA PRO A 90 8.19 -1.21 -4.66
C PRO A 90 8.47 -1.03 -3.17
N PHE A 91 9.73 -1.13 -2.75
CA PHE A 91 10.12 -1.00 -1.34
C PHE A 91 10.06 0.45 -0.85
N GLN A 92 10.31 1.43 -1.72
CA GLN A 92 10.08 2.84 -1.42
C GLN A 92 8.59 3.10 -1.16
N TRP A 93 7.69 2.57 -2.00
CA TRP A 93 6.24 2.63 -1.73
C TRP A 93 5.85 1.91 -0.45
N ALA A 94 6.41 0.71 -0.20
CA ALA A 94 6.12 -0.04 1.02
C ALA A 94 6.52 0.72 2.28
N THR A 95 7.61 1.47 2.23
CA THR A 95 8.05 2.35 3.34
C THR A 95 7.06 3.49 3.57
N GLN A 96 6.52 4.10 2.52
CA GLN A 96 5.54 5.19 2.63
C GLN A 96 4.16 4.70 3.11
N ILE A 97 3.71 3.56 2.63
CA ILE A 97 2.41 2.96 2.97
C ILE A 97 2.46 2.32 4.36
N GLY A 98 3.59 1.73 4.70
CA GLY A 98 3.79 0.83 5.84
C GLY A 98 3.66 -0.65 5.45
N TYR A 99 4.66 -1.45 5.80
CA TYR A 99 4.70 -2.89 5.49
C TYR A 99 3.53 -3.66 6.11
N THR A 100 3.08 -3.25 7.29
CA THR A 100 1.87 -3.82 7.94
C THR A 100 0.63 -3.64 7.08
N GLN A 101 0.45 -2.45 6.49
CA GLN A 101 -0.70 -2.18 5.61
C GLN A 101 -0.65 -3.02 4.33
N ILE A 102 0.54 -3.20 3.76
CA ILE A 102 0.76 -4.07 2.59
C ILE A 102 0.41 -5.53 2.95
N LEU A 103 0.93 -6.03 4.08
CA LEU A 103 0.64 -7.38 4.56
C LEU A 103 -0.87 -7.60 4.76
N ASN A 104 -1.54 -6.71 5.48
CA ASN A 104 -2.98 -6.78 5.73
C ASN A 104 -3.79 -6.77 4.42
N THR A 105 -3.35 -5.98 3.44
CA THR A 105 -3.98 -5.92 2.11
C THR A 105 -3.90 -7.28 1.41
N LEU A 106 -2.72 -7.89 1.38
CA LEU A 106 -2.51 -9.21 0.76
C LEU A 106 -3.27 -10.31 1.48
N GLU A 107 -3.25 -10.33 2.83
CA GLU A 107 -4.00 -11.31 3.61
C GLU A 107 -5.50 -11.22 3.36
N ASN A 108 -6.05 -10.02 3.28
CA ASN A 108 -7.46 -9.81 2.95
C ASN A 108 -7.78 -10.26 1.52
N LEU A 109 -6.92 -9.95 0.54
CA LEU A 109 -7.07 -10.41 -0.84
C LEU A 109 -7.01 -11.94 -0.92
N TYR A 110 -6.02 -12.55 -0.25
CA TYR A 110 -5.89 -14.02 -0.20
C TYR A 110 -7.12 -14.69 0.43
N ARG A 111 -7.60 -14.14 1.54
CA ARG A 111 -8.81 -14.65 2.23
C ARG A 111 -10.07 -14.57 1.36
N ILE A 112 -10.21 -13.51 0.55
CA ILE A 112 -11.39 -13.29 -0.28
C ILE A 112 -11.36 -14.10 -1.57
N TYR A 113 -10.19 -14.16 -2.23
CA TYR A 113 -10.07 -14.79 -3.55
C TYR A 113 -9.53 -16.21 -3.51
N GLY A 114 -8.77 -16.60 -2.46
CA GLY A 114 -8.14 -17.92 -2.35
C GLY A 114 -7.06 -18.19 -3.41
N GLU A 115 -6.55 -17.15 -4.07
CA GLU A 115 -5.59 -17.28 -5.15
C GLU A 115 -4.16 -17.12 -4.65
N GLU A 116 -3.25 -18.03 -5.04
CA GLU A 116 -1.83 -18.04 -4.63
C GLU A 116 -1.10 -16.73 -4.92
N ARG A 117 -1.49 -15.99 -5.96
CA ARG A 117 -0.89 -14.68 -6.27
C ARG A 117 -1.00 -13.66 -5.13
N TYR A 118 -1.94 -13.84 -4.20
CA TYR A 118 -2.14 -12.95 -3.06
C TYR A 118 -1.54 -13.50 -1.77
N ARG A 119 -0.94 -14.69 -1.79
CA ARG A 119 -0.27 -15.26 -0.63
C ARG A 119 0.91 -14.36 -0.22
N PRO A 120 0.90 -13.82 1.01
CA PRO A 120 2.00 -12.95 1.44
C PRO A 120 3.32 -13.71 1.54
N SER A 121 4.38 -13.10 1.03
CA SER A 121 5.75 -13.57 1.14
C SER A 121 6.17 -13.78 2.60
N LEU A 122 6.95 -14.83 2.85
CA LEU A 122 7.54 -15.06 4.16
C LEU A 122 8.51 -13.92 4.56
N TYR A 123 9.21 -13.33 3.60
CA TYR A 123 10.06 -12.16 3.84
C TYR A 123 9.25 -10.98 4.38
N LEU A 124 8.11 -10.65 3.74
CA LEU A 124 7.21 -9.59 4.17
C LEU A 124 6.68 -9.83 5.58
N ARG A 125 6.23 -11.06 5.89
CA ARG A 125 5.76 -11.45 7.23
C ARG A 125 6.83 -11.27 8.30
N LYS A 126 8.06 -11.73 8.03
CA LYS A 126 9.20 -11.57 8.94
C LYS A 126 9.54 -10.09 9.17
N LYS A 127 9.53 -9.29 8.11
CA LYS A 127 9.83 -7.85 8.18
C LYS A 127 8.82 -7.12 9.05
N VAL A 128 7.52 -7.39 8.90
CA VAL A 128 6.47 -6.81 9.75
C VAL A 128 6.60 -7.25 11.20
N ALA A 129 6.86 -8.54 11.45
CA ALA A 129 7.05 -9.05 12.81
C ALA A 129 8.24 -8.38 13.52
N LEU A 130 9.36 -8.20 12.83
CA LEU A 130 10.54 -7.50 13.40
C LEU A 130 10.26 -6.03 13.71
N GLN A 131 9.53 -5.32 12.83
CA GLN A 131 9.13 -3.93 13.10
C GLN A 131 8.23 -3.82 14.34
N SER A 132 7.32 -4.77 14.54
CA SER A 132 6.44 -4.77 15.71
C SER A 132 7.22 -4.98 17.03
N ILE A 133 8.28 -5.80 17.02
CA ILE A 133 9.15 -5.99 18.18
C ILE A 133 9.90 -4.70 18.51
N HIS A 134 10.52 -4.06 17.53
CA HIS A 134 11.25 -2.80 17.75
C HIS A 134 10.36 -1.69 18.33
N HIS A 135 9.15 -1.52 17.83
CA HIS A 135 8.21 -0.54 18.37
C HIS A 135 7.83 -0.84 19.82
N ALA A 136 7.62 -2.11 20.18
CA ALA A 136 7.30 -2.51 21.55
C ALA A 136 8.47 -2.23 22.53
N ASP A 137 9.70 -2.44 22.08
CA ASP A 137 10.91 -2.15 22.88
C ASP A 137 11.08 -0.64 23.10
N GLU A 138 10.90 0.18 22.05
CA GLU A 138 10.98 1.64 22.15
C GLU A 138 9.90 2.23 23.09
N GLU A 139 8.66 1.72 23.03
CA GLU A 139 7.58 2.14 23.92
C GLU A 139 7.88 1.78 25.39
N THR A 140 8.45 0.60 25.61
CA THR A 140 8.83 0.13 26.96
C THR A 140 9.95 0.98 27.56
N GLU A 141 10.98 1.30 26.77
CA GLU A 141 12.06 2.20 27.20
C GLU A 141 11.55 3.62 27.49
N ALA A 142 10.69 4.16 26.61
CA ALA A 142 10.11 5.49 26.81
C ALA A 142 9.21 5.56 28.06
N GLN A 143 8.48 4.49 28.40
CA GLN A 143 7.70 4.41 29.63
C GLN A 143 8.58 4.31 30.88
N THR A 144 9.67 3.55 30.80
CA THR A 144 10.62 3.39 31.92
C THR A 144 11.31 4.72 32.24
N LEU A 145 11.71 5.47 31.23
CA LEU A 145 12.32 6.80 31.39
C LEU A 145 11.37 7.84 32.00
N LYS A 146 10.07 7.78 31.66
CA LYS A 146 9.04 8.67 32.24
C LYS A 146 8.71 8.35 33.71
N GLN A 147 8.96 7.14 34.17
CA GLN A 147 8.71 6.74 35.57
C GLN A 147 9.93 7.00 36.47
N ALA A 148 11.11 7.23 35.91
CA ALA A 148 12.34 7.45 36.63
C ALA A 148 12.69 8.95 36.84
N GLY A 149 11.92 9.87 36.30
CA GLY A 149 12.09 11.34 36.44
C GLY A 149 10.93 12.00 37.16
#